data_97f790d6ca63a18cb47f634cf8466775
#
_entry.id   97f790d6ca63a18cb47f634cf8466775
#
_cell.length_a   1.000
_cell.length_b   1.000
_cell.length_c   1.000
_cell.angle_alpha   90.00
_cell.angle_beta   90.00
_cell.angle_gamma   90.00
#
_symmetry.space_group_name_H-M   'P 1'
#
loop_
_entity.id
_entity.type
_entity.pdbx_description
1 polymer ?
#
loop_
_entity_poly.entity_id
_entity_poly.type
_entity_poly.pdbx_seq_one_letter_code
_entity_poly.pdbx_strand_id
1 'polypeptide(L)'
;MNRAGFFISVIIVILFSSCNASKRAASTNTTKAKLETQYRLYKGIPYRYGGADKRGFDCSGFTQTVYKNAFSIQLPRTTETIAKLGRKISKRKLKPGDLVFFRPSRRYRHVGVFIGSNSFIHSSTSKGIIKSNLDNPYWKKKYRFAKRILKN
;
A
#
# COMPACT_ATOMS: atom_id res chain seq x y z
N MET A 1 -35.14 35.85 17.67
CA MET A 1 -34.29 34.71 17.24
C MET A 1 -33.35 35.23 16.15
N ASN A 2 -32.05 35.41 16.48
CA ASN A 2 -31.09 36.08 15.58
C ASN A 2 -30.68 35.19 14.39
N ARG A 3 -31.19 35.52 13.21
CA ARG A 3 -30.81 34.87 11.94
C ARG A 3 -29.30 34.95 11.63
N ALA A 4 -28.61 35.98 12.15
CA ALA A 4 -27.17 36.17 12.01
C ALA A 4 -26.33 35.07 12.72
N GLY A 5 -26.73 34.60 13.90
CA GLY A 5 -26.03 33.54 14.64
C GLY A 5 -26.05 32.18 13.95
N PHE A 6 -27.11 31.86 13.19
CA PHE A 6 -27.25 30.62 12.48
C PHE A 6 -26.27 30.51 11.27
N PHE A 7 -26.08 31.63 10.55
CA PHE A 7 -25.15 31.65 9.38
C PHE A 7 -23.69 31.56 9.82
N ILE A 8 -23.29 32.16 10.94
CA ILE A 8 -21.93 32.09 11.46
C ILE A 8 -21.58 30.65 11.89
N SER A 9 -22.51 29.94 12.54
CA SER A 9 -22.32 28.55 12.97
C SER A 9 -22.12 27.59 11.77
N VAL A 10 -22.85 27.79 10.67
CA VAL A 10 -22.73 26.97 9.43
C VAL A 10 -21.39 27.22 8.76
N ILE A 11 -20.92 28.46 8.68
CA ILE A 11 -19.62 28.81 8.07
C ILE A 11 -18.46 28.18 8.82
N ILE A 12 -18.48 28.17 10.17
CA ILE A 12 -17.44 27.56 11.00
C ILE A 12 -17.34 26.05 10.75
N VAL A 13 -18.47 25.34 10.62
CA VAL A 13 -18.48 23.88 10.34
C VAL A 13 -17.87 23.57 8.97
N ILE A 14 -18.11 24.41 7.96
CA ILE A 14 -17.54 24.23 6.60
C ILE A 14 -16.01 24.40 6.62
N LEU A 15 -15.48 25.36 7.36
CA LEU A 15 -14.03 25.61 7.46
C LEU A 15 -13.27 24.45 8.12
N PHE A 16 -13.82 23.80 9.15
CA PHE A 16 -13.19 22.63 9.79
C PHE A 16 -13.17 21.38 8.88
N SER A 17 -14.19 21.19 8.04
CA SER A 17 -14.23 20.08 7.09
C SER A 17 -13.16 20.19 5.98
N SER A 18 -12.89 21.38 5.49
CA SER A 18 -11.89 21.65 4.44
C SER A 18 -10.46 21.35 4.90
N CYS A 19 -10.11 21.69 6.14
CA CYS A 19 -8.76 21.48 6.68
C CYS A 19 -8.38 19.98 6.80
N ASN A 20 -9.34 19.13 7.15
CA ASN A 20 -9.09 17.69 7.26
C ASN A 20 -8.92 16.99 5.90
N ALA A 21 -9.63 17.42 4.86
CA ALA A 21 -9.48 16.89 3.51
C ALA A 21 -8.11 17.22 2.92
N SER A 22 -7.62 18.45 3.09
CA SER A 22 -6.30 18.88 2.64
C SER A 22 -5.16 18.11 3.32
N LYS A 23 -5.20 17.93 4.64
CA LYS A 23 -4.21 17.13 5.39
C LYS A 23 -4.16 15.66 4.93
N ARG A 24 -5.31 15.05 4.65
CA ARG A 24 -5.39 13.67 4.15
C ARG A 24 -4.82 13.54 2.75
N ALA A 25 -5.08 14.49 1.86
CA ALA A 25 -4.51 14.51 0.50
C ALA A 25 -2.98 14.66 0.54
N ALA A 26 -2.45 15.57 1.34
CA ALA A 26 -1.01 15.77 1.54
C ALA A 26 -0.34 14.51 2.08
N SER A 27 -0.90 13.85 3.10
CA SER A 27 -0.38 12.59 3.66
C SER A 27 -0.35 11.46 2.62
N THR A 28 -1.39 11.34 1.81
CA THR A 28 -1.48 10.32 0.75
C THR A 28 -0.42 10.56 -0.33
N ASN A 29 -0.19 11.81 -0.75
CA ASN A 29 0.83 12.18 -1.73
C ASN A 29 2.23 11.90 -1.20
N THR A 30 2.51 12.22 0.07
CA THR A 30 3.78 11.91 0.74
C THR A 30 4.03 10.41 0.79
N THR A 31 3.03 9.61 1.15
CA THR A 31 3.12 8.14 1.17
C THR A 31 3.42 7.58 -0.21
N LYS A 32 2.72 8.05 -1.25
CA LYS A 32 2.96 7.66 -2.64
C LYS A 32 4.38 8.00 -3.09
N ALA A 33 4.87 9.21 -2.78
CA ALA A 33 6.23 9.64 -3.14
C ALA A 33 7.30 8.75 -2.49
N LYS A 34 7.16 8.41 -1.20
CA LYS A 34 8.05 7.48 -0.50
C LYS A 34 8.08 6.11 -1.18
N LEU A 35 6.93 5.56 -1.56
CA LEU A 35 6.83 4.26 -2.22
C LEU A 35 7.43 4.27 -3.63
N GLU A 36 7.21 5.33 -4.40
CA GLU A 36 7.85 5.50 -5.72
C GLU A 36 9.38 5.59 -5.61
N THR A 37 9.89 6.22 -4.57
CA THR A 37 11.33 6.23 -4.27
C THR A 37 11.85 4.83 -4.01
N GLN A 38 11.16 4.03 -3.16
CA GLN A 38 11.55 2.64 -2.93
C GLN A 38 11.50 1.81 -4.22
N TYR A 39 10.47 1.98 -5.04
CA TYR A 39 10.39 1.30 -6.33
C TYR A 39 11.58 1.62 -7.23
N ARG A 40 11.95 2.89 -7.38
CA ARG A 40 13.11 3.30 -8.20
C ARG A 40 14.43 2.70 -7.70
N LEU A 41 14.63 2.63 -6.38
CA LEU A 41 15.84 2.08 -5.78
C LEU A 41 16.02 0.57 -6.00
N TYR A 42 14.92 -0.18 -6.15
CA TYR A 42 14.94 -1.64 -6.22
C TYR A 42 14.44 -2.22 -7.54
N LYS A 43 13.93 -1.39 -8.46
CA LYS A 43 13.42 -1.82 -9.76
C LYS A 43 14.40 -2.75 -10.48
N GLY A 44 13.89 -3.89 -10.96
CA GLY A 44 14.66 -4.87 -11.74
C GLY A 44 15.52 -5.83 -10.92
N ILE A 45 15.67 -5.63 -9.60
CA ILE A 45 16.37 -6.63 -8.77
C ILE A 45 15.62 -7.96 -8.88
N PRO A 46 16.33 -9.08 -9.13
CA PRO A 46 15.70 -10.36 -9.43
C PRO A 46 14.93 -10.95 -8.24
N TYR A 47 14.01 -11.85 -8.54
CA TYR A 47 13.38 -12.67 -7.52
C TYR A 47 14.36 -13.72 -6.99
N ARG A 48 14.40 -13.86 -5.66
CA ARG A 48 15.12 -14.94 -4.98
C ARG A 48 14.27 -15.45 -3.82
N TYR A 49 13.95 -16.72 -3.82
CA TYR A 49 13.22 -17.34 -2.72
C TYR A 49 14.00 -17.17 -1.40
N GLY A 50 13.32 -16.69 -0.34
CA GLY A 50 13.95 -16.36 0.93
C GLY A 50 14.84 -15.11 0.91
N GLY A 51 14.93 -14.41 -0.22
CA GLY A 51 15.76 -13.20 -0.37
C GLY A 51 15.15 -11.96 0.29
N ALA A 52 16.03 -11.11 0.85
CA ALA A 52 15.66 -9.86 1.50
C ALA A 52 16.73 -8.77 1.33
N ASP A 53 17.57 -8.87 0.30
CA ASP A 53 18.65 -7.93 -0.01
C ASP A 53 18.79 -7.69 -1.52
N LYS A 54 19.76 -6.83 -1.92
CA LYS A 54 20.01 -6.46 -3.33
C LYS A 54 20.45 -7.62 -4.24
N ARG A 55 20.82 -8.78 -3.69
CA ARG A 55 21.10 -9.99 -4.48
C ARG A 55 19.82 -10.69 -4.94
N GLY A 56 18.68 -10.31 -4.39
CA GLY A 56 17.36 -10.77 -4.77
C GLY A 56 16.36 -10.71 -3.61
N PHE A 57 15.11 -10.51 -3.95
CA PHE A 57 14.00 -10.44 -2.99
C PHE A 57 12.93 -11.48 -3.30
N ASP A 58 12.37 -12.11 -2.26
CA ASP A 58 11.02 -12.66 -2.40
C ASP A 58 9.95 -11.58 -2.13
N CYS A 59 8.68 -11.91 -2.30
CA CYS A 59 7.60 -10.94 -2.19
C CYS A 59 7.49 -10.33 -0.77
N SER A 60 7.66 -11.12 0.28
CA SER A 60 7.61 -10.65 1.66
C SER A 60 8.89 -9.91 2.07
N GLY A 61 10.06 -10.34 1.63
CA GLY A 61 11.33 -9.66 1.88
C GLY A 61 11.37 -8.27 1.26
N PHE A 62 10.88 -8.13 0.02
CA PHE A 62 10.74 -6.81 -0.60
C PHE A 62 9.73 -5.93 0.17
N THR A 63 8.57 -6.48 0.53
CA THR A 63 7.56 -5.75 1.32
C THR A 63 8.10 -5.28 2.67
N GLN A 64 8.87 -6.12 3.38
CA GLN A 64 9.56 -5.73 4.63
C GLN A 64 10.51 -4.56 4.40
N THR A 65 11.35 -4.64 3.37
CA THR A 65 12.34 -3.60 3.03
C THR A 65 11.65 -2.27 2.72
N VAL A 66 10.60 -2.29 1.91
CA VAL A 66 9.80 -1.10 1.60
C VAL A 66 9.22 -0.48 2.87
N TYR A 67 8.61 -1.27 3.74
CA TYR A 67 7.98 -0.76 4.96
C TYR A 67 9.00 -0.23 5.98
N LYS A 68 10.13 -0.92 6.13
CA LYS A 68 11.23 -0.47 6.99
C LYS A 68 11.77 0.89 6.53
N ASN A 69 12.08 1.01 5.23
CA ASN A 69 12.74 2.20 4.69
C ASN A 69 11.79 3.40 4.52
N ALA A 70 10.56 3.17 4.06
CA ALA A 70 9.61 4.24 3.82
C ALA A 70 8.88 4.73 5.08
N PHE A 71 8.68 3.84 6.07
CA PHE A 71 7.78 4.10 7.21
C PHE A 71 8.37 3.74 8.57
N SER A 72 9.60 3.21 8.64
CA SER A 72 10.26 2.72 9.88
C SER A 72 9.44 1.62 10.58
N ILE A 73 8.68 0.84 9.81
CA ILE A 73 7.85 -0.27 10.33
C ILE A 73 8.50 -1.60 9.99
N GLN A 74 8.79 -2.38 11.03
CA GLN A 74 9.31 -3.74 10.89
C GLN A 74 8.15 -4.73 10.71
N LEU A 75 8.08 -5.40 9.55
CA LEU A 75 7.10 -6.44 9.27
C LEU A 75 7.67 -7.84 9.58
N PRO A 76 6.85 -8.84 9.88
CA PRO A 76 7.26 -10.24 9.98
C PRO A 76 7.80 -10.76 8.64
N ARG A 77 8.59 -11.86 8.69
CA ARG A 77 9.30 -12.35 7.50
C ARG A 77 8.41 -12.96 6.43
N THR A 78 7.29 -13.57 6.77
CA THR A 78 6.50 -14.34 5.80
C THR A 78 5.22 -13.62 5.38
N THR A 79 4.78 -13.84 4.14
CA THR A 79 3.50 -13.33 3.64
C THR A 79 2.33 -13.73 4.54
N GLU A 80 2.38 -14.93 5.12
CA GLU A 80 1.33 -15.45 6.00
C GLU A 80 1.23 -14.68 7.32
N THR A 81 2.35 -14.40 7.96
CA THR A 81 2.38 -13.63 9.21
C THR A 81 2.08 -12.15 8.97
N ILE A 82 2.55 -11.57 7.85
CA ILE A 82 2.17 -10.20 7.44
C ILE A 82 0.65 -10.09 7.25
N ALA A 83 0.00 -11.10 6.67
CA ALA A 83 -1.45 -11.10 6.43
C ALA A 83 -2.30 -11.06 7.70
N LYS A 84 -1.73 -11.40 8.87
CA LYS A 84 -2.42 -11.31 10.18
C LYS A 84 -2.44 -9.89 10.73
N LEU A 85 -1.56 -9.00 10.24
CA LEU A 85 -1.43 -7.63 10.73
C LEU A 85 -2.48 -6.69 10.15
N GLY A 86 -2.70 -5.59 10.87
CA GLY A 86 -3.53 -4.47 10.43
C GLY A 86 -5.01 -4.83 10.20
N ARG A 87 -5.76 -3.86 9.69
CA ARG A 87 -7.20 -4.03 9.42
C ARG A 87 -7.46 -4.37 7.95
N LYS A 88 -8.49 -5.16 7.69
CA LYS A 88 -8.95 -5.50 6.33
C LYS A 88 -9.52 -4.26 5.63
N ILE A 89 -9.19 -4.08 4.35
CA ILE A 89 -9.64 -2.97 3.52
C ILE A 89 -10.31 -3.53 2.26
N SER A 90 -11.45 -2.94 1.89
CA SER A 90 -12.09 -3.25 0.61
C SER A 90 -11.26 -2.69 -0.56
N LYS A 91 -11.29 -3.36 -1.73
CA LYS A 91 -10.55 -2.94 -2.92
C LYS A 91 -10.83 -1.48 -3.31
N ARG A 92 -12.07 -1.01 -3.16
CA ARG A 92 -12.49 0.37 -3.48
C ARG A 92 -11.92 1.43 -2.53
N LYS A 93 -11.49 1.04 -1.32
CA LYS A 93 -10.96 1.95 -0.29
C LYS A 93 -9.43 1.87 -0.16
N LEU A 94 -8.75 1.27 -1.14
CA LEU A 94 -7.29 1.18 -1.18
C LEU A 94 -6.65 2.57 -1.21
N LYS A 95 -5.57 2.72 -0.43
CA LYS A 95 -4.71 3.91 -0.39
C LYS A 95 -3.25 3.49 -0.53
N PRO A 96 -2.37 4.37 -1.06
CA PRO A 96 -0.94 4.09 -1.08
C PRO A 96 -0.43 3.61 0.30
N GLY A 97 0.39 2.55 0.28
CA GLY A 97 0.85 1.87 1.48
C GLY A 97 0.00 0.69 1.93
N ASP A 98 -1.21 0.48 1.42
CA ASP A 98 -1.96 -0.74 1.72
C ASP A 98 -1.27 -1.98 1.13
N LEU A 99 -1.31 -3.09 1.84
CA LEU A 99 -0.82 -4.37 1.37
C LEU A 99 -1.92 -5.11 0.61
N VAL A 100 -1.60 -5.57 -0.58
CA VAL A 100 -2.49 -6.36 -1.44
C VAL A 100 -2.01 -7.80 -1.50
N PHE A 101 -2.91 -8.74 -1.23
CA PHE A 101 -2.61 -10.16 -1.13
C PHE A 101 -3.26 -10.95 -2.26
N PHE A 102 -2.48 -11.88 -2.80
CA PHE A 102 -2.88 -12.73 -3.92
C PHE A 102 -2.61 -14.21 -3.61
N ARG A 103 -3.29 -15.09 -4.32
CA ARG A 103 -3.06 -16.53 -4.27
C ARG A 103 -2.86 -17.09 -5.67
N PRO A 104 -1.65 -16.98 -6.22
CA PRO A 104 -1.32 -17.48 -7.56
C PRO A 104 -1.58 -18.98 -7.73
N SER A 105 -1.29 -19.80 -6.70
CA SER A 105 -1.60 -21.24 -6.66
C SER A 105 -2.10 -21.67 -5.27
N ARG A 106 -2.46 -22.95 -5.11
CA ARG A 106 -2.92 -23.47 -3.80
C ARG A 106 -1.86 -23.33 -2.69
N ARG A 107 -0.58 -23.49 -3.03
CA ARG A 107 0.55 -23.47 -2.09
C ARG A 107 1.27 -22.13 -2.00
N TYR A 108 1.13 -21.27 -3.02
CA TYR A 108 1.88 -20.01 -3.09
C TYR A 108 0.99 -18.80 -2.75
N ARG A 109 1.41 -18.04 -1.75
CA ARG A 109 0.82 -16.76 -1.38
C ARG A 109 1.76 -15.63 -1.82
N HIS A 110 1.18 -14.52 -2.24
CA HIS A 110 1.94 -13.38 -2.74
C HIS A 110 1.43 -12.08 -2.12
N VAL A 111 2.34 -11.13 -1.91
CA VAL A 111 2.04 -9.81 -1.36
C VAL A 111 2.73 -8.74 -2.17
N GLY A 112 2.07 -7.59 -2.31
CA GLY A 112 2.61 -6.37 -2.88
C GLY A 112 2.14 -5.16 -2.10
N VAL A 113 2.75 -4.01 -2.36
CA VAL A 113 2.41 -2.72 -1.74
C VAL A 113 1.67 -1.86 -2.77
N PHE A 114 0.45 -1.47 -2.47
CA PHE A 114 -0.35 -0.58 -3.30
C PHE A 114 0.22 0.83 -3.31
N ILE A 115 0.36 1.44 -4.49
CA ILE A 115 0.97 2.76 -4.68
C ILE A 115 0.03 3.81 -5.27
N GLY A 116 -1.26 3.48 -5.42
CA GLY A 116 -2.27 4.34 -6.07
C GLY A 116 -2.50 3.98 -7.53
N SER A 117 -3.50 4.62 -8.16
CA SER A 117 -3.85 4.44 -9.58
C SER A 117 -3.95 2.96 -9.99
N ASN A 118 -4.61 2.15 -9.17
CA ASN A 118 -4.77 0.70 -9.35
C ASN A 118 -3.44 -0.09 -9.47
N SER A 119 -2.30 0.52 -9.12
CA SER A 119 -0.98 -0.06 -9.25
C SER A 119 -0.39 -0.51 -7.91
N PHE A 120 0.43 -1.55 -7.94
CA PHE A 120 1.17 -2.05 -6.80
C PHE A 120 2.59 -2.47 -7.20
N ILE A 121 3.53 -2.40 -6.27
CA ILE A 121 4.91 -2.84 -6.43
C ILE A 121 5.11 -4.18 -5.71
N HIS A 122 5.86 -5.08 -6.33
CA HIS A 122 6.10 -6.42 -5.78
C HIS A 122 7.33 -7.06 -6.39
N SER A 123 7.81 -8.16 -5.79
CA SER A 123 8.82 -9.02 -6.40
C SER A 123 8.15 -10.12 -7.23
N SER A 124 8.21 -9.97 -8.56
CA SER A 124 7.72 -10.97 -9.52
C SER A 124 8.73 -12.09 -9.67
N THR A 125 8.27 -13.36 -9.68
CA THR A 125 9.13 -14.53 -9.86
C THR A 125 9.87 -14.55 -11.20
N SER A 126 9.33 -13.93 -12.25
CA SER A 126 9.90 -13.92 -13.60
C SER A 126 10.57 -12.61 -14.00
N LYS A 127 10.24 -11.48 -13.34
CA LYS A 127 10.68 -10.13 -13.75
C LYS A 127 11.37 -9.35 -12.63
N GLY A 128 11.51 -9.95 -11.43
CA GLY A 128 12.06 -9.25 -10.26
C GLY A 128 11.13 -8.15 -9.75
N ILE A 129 11.70 -7.08 -9.21
CA ILE A 129 10.93 -5.97 -8.67
C ILE A 129 10.29 -5.15 -9.79
N ILE A 130 8.96 -5.19 -9.86
CA ILE A 130 8.17 -4.47 -10.87
C ILE A 130 6.94 -3.80 -10.27
N LYS A 131 6.35 -2.91 -11.07
CA LYS A 131 5.03 -2.34 -10.88
C LYS A 131 4.02 -3.14 -11.73
N SER A 132 2.89 -3.52 -11.12
CA SER A 132 1.78 -4.19 -11.80
C SER A 132 0.46 -3.50 -11.52
N ASN A 133 -0.55 -3.77 -12.36
CA ASN A 133 -1.89 -3.20 -12.21
C ASN A 133 -2.88 -4.24 -11.67
N LEU A 134 -3.75 -3.84 -10.73
CA LEU A 134 -4.77 -4.71 -10.13
C LEU A 134 -5.89 -5.12 -11.09
N ASP A 135 -6.04 -4.41 -12.22
CA ASP A 135 -7.04 -4.74 -13.26
C ASP A 135 -6.46 -5.65 -14.34
N ASN A 136 -5.14 -5.91 -14.32
CA ASN A 136 -4.56 -6.95 -15.16
C ASN A 136 -5.30 -8.28 -14.93
N PRO A 137 -5.75 -9.01 -15.97
CA PRO A 137 -6.57 -10.22 -15.85
C PRO A 137 -5.98 -11.26 -14.89
N TYR A 138 -4.65 -11.45 -14.92
CA TYR A 138 -3.96 -12.39 -14.03
C TYR A 138 -4.12 -11.95 -12.56
N TRP A 139 -3.78 -10.71 -12.22
CA TRP A 139 -3.84 -10.22 -10.85
C TRP A 139 -5.27 -10.07 -10.34
N LYS A 140 -6.19 -9.65 -11.19
CA LYS A 140 -7.63 -9.58 -10.87
C LYS A 140 -8.17 -10.94 -10.43
N LYS A 141 -7.84 -12.02 -11.15
CA LYS A 141 -8.25 -13.41 -10.83
C LYS A 141 -7.61 -13.93 -9.53
N LYS A 142 -6.38 -13.51 -9.23
CA LYS A 142 -5.60 -14.01 -8.09
C LYS A 142 -5.75 -13.17 -6.81
N TYR A 143 -6.30 -11.96 -6.89
CA TYR A 143 -6.56 -11.09 -5.75
C TYR A 143 -7.44 -11.77 -4.70
N ARG A 144 -7.11 -11.56 -3.41
CA ARG A 144 -7.88 -12.12 -2.29
C ARG A 144 -8.39 -11.06 -1.34
N PHE A 145 -7.53 -10.22 -0.81
CA PHE A 145 -7.87 -9.16 0.14
C PHE A 145 -6.75 -8.14 0.24
N ALA A 146 -7.01 -7.07 0.96
CA ALA A 146 -6.01 -6.08 1.32
C ALA A 146 -6.02 -5.78 2.81
N LYS A 147 -4.89 -5.31 3.32
CA LYS A 147 -4.67 -4.91 4.71
C LYS A 147 -4.05 -3.53 4.79
N ARG A 148 -4.49 -2.71 5.74
CA ARG A 148 -3.87 -1.44 6.10
C ARG A 148 -3.17 -1.55 7.43
N ILE A 149 -1.86 -1.29 7.42
CA ILE A 149 -0.99 -1.28 8.60
C ILE A 149 -0.70 0.16 9.01
N LEU A 150 -0.55 1.07 8.04
CA LEU A 150 -0.31 2.48 8.32
C LEU A 150 -1.50 3.08 9.07
N LYS A 151 -1.18 3.79 10.16
CA LYS A 151 -2.15 4.63 10.89
C LYS A 151 -2.25 5.96 10.12
N ASN A 152 -3.40 6.21 9.51
CA ASN A 152 -3.74 7.50 8.86
C ASN A 152 -4.77 8.23 9.72
#